data_6b4558ffdb8584434a86f4f4ba371682
#
_entry.id   6b4558ffdb8584434a86f4f4ba371682
#
_cell.length_a   1.000
_cell.length_b   1.000
_cell.length_c   1.000
_cell.angle_alpha   90.00
_cell.angle_beta   90.00
_cell.angle_gamma   90.00
#
_symmetry.space_group_name_H-M   'P 1'
#
loop_
_entity.id
_entity.type
_entity.pdbx_description
1 polymer ?
#
loop_
_entity_poly.entity_id
_entity_poly.type
_entity_poly.pdbx_seq_one_letter_code
_entity_poly.pdbx_strand_id
1 'polypeptide(L)'
;MLTILKNKVTTEHLEFEMPDGFIIKIDPITKDIGMQFRNAEDTIHLAVYDDVYEEDDDYIKEDIEFIREDGFYDLMEGPFEIERCGKKGLGCVYRTKGHQFEFYEARFFHRGTSQNRETDIVISTDIGESSPIKSVKYLFDIPGIKEFLKKIVIHS
;
A
#
# COMPACT_ATOMS: atom_id res chain seq x y z
N MET A 1 -9.94 -0.27 -17.78
CA MET A 1 -11.00 -1.27 -17.44
C MET A 1 -10.47 -2.19 -16.34
N LEU A 2 -11.24 -2.39 -15.30
CA LEU A 2 -10.91 -3.33 -14.24
C LEU A 2 -11.46 -4.71 -14.57
N THR A 3 -10.62 -5.73 -14.57
CA THR A 3 -11.03 -7.12 -14.75
C THR A 3 -10.53 -7.96 -13.58
N ILE A 4 -11.44 -8.70 -12.96
CA ILE A 4 -11.11 -9.64 -11.89
C ILE A 4 -11.51 -11.04 -12.37
N LEU A 5 -10.54 -11.92 -12.50
CA LEU A 5 -10.73 -13.29 -12.92
C LEU A 5 -10.09 -14.24 -11.91
N LYS A 6 -10.92 -14.95 -11.14
CA LYS A 6 -10.46 -15.72 -9.98
C LYS A 6 -9.80 -14.77 -8.96
N ASN A 7 -8.51 -14.97 -8.70
CA ASN A 7 -7.73 -14.12 -7.78
C ASN A 7 -6.86 -13.10 -8.52
N LYS A 8 -6.92 -13.06 -9.85
CA LYS A 8 -6.12 -12.14 -10.66
C LYS A 8 -6.88 -10.86 -10.93
N VAL A 9 -6.23 -9.76 -10.65
CA VAL A 9 -6.71 -8.40 -10.92
C VAL A 9 -5.88 -7.82 -12.05
N THR A 10 -6.54 -7.28 -13.04
CA THR A 10 -5.91 -6.60 -14.18
C THR A 10 -6.60 -5.26 -14.40
N THR A 11 -5.82 -4.21 -14.38
CA THR A 11 -6.22 -2.86 -14.80
C THR A 11 -5.40 -2.46 -16.03
N GLU A 12 -5.59 -1.24 -16.51
CA GLU A 12 -4.78 -0.69 -17.60
C GLU A 12 -3.28 -0.65 -17.25
N HIS A 13 -2.95 -0.45 -15.97
CA HIS A 13 -1.57 -0.18 -15.52
C HIS A 13 -1.02 -1.20 -14.55
N LEU A 14 -1.87 -2.06 -14.00
CA LEU A 14 -1.52 -2.99 -12.95
C LEU A 14 -2.02 -4.39 -13.24
N GLU A 15 -1.21 -5.36 -12.87
CA GLU A 15 -1.59 -6.76 -12.86
C GLU A 15 -1.05 -7.42 -11.59
N PHE A 16 -1.91 -8.09 -10.85
CA PHE A 16 -1.50 -8.83 -9.66
C PHE A 16 -2.47 -9.94 -9.29
N GLU A 17 -2.01 -10.88 -8.50
CA GLU A 17 -2.84 -11.88 -7.85
C GLU A 17 -3.07 -11.52 -6.38
N MET A 18 -4.31 -11.58 -5.92
CA MET A 18 -4.61 -11.39 -4.50
C MET A 18 -3.90 -12.47 -3.68
N PRO A 19 -3.34 -12.12 -2.52
CA PRO A 19 -2.83 -13.11 -1.60
C PRO A 19 -3.90 -14.12 -1.19
N ASP A 20 -3.51 -15.36 -0.97
CA ASP A 20 -4.43 -16.40 -0.51
C ASP A 20 -5.12 -15.99 0.80
N GLY A 21 -6.42 -16.21 0.86
CA GLY A 21 -7.23 -15.87 2.03
C GLY A 21 -7.66 -14.40 2.11
N PHE A 22 -7.24 -13.56 1.15
CA PHE A 22 -7.72 -12.18 1.06
C PHE A 22 -9.01 -12.10 0.26
N ILE A 23 -9.88 -11.20 0.68
CA ILE A 23 -11.12 -10.87 -0.01
C ILE A 23 -11.16 -9.40 -0.35
N ILE A 24 -11.90 -9.06 -1.41
CA ILE A 24 -12.09 -7.68 -1.82
C ILE A 24 -12.96 -6.97 -0.80
N LYS A 25 -12.49 -5.83 -0.30
CA LYS A 25 -13.29 -4.89 0.45
C LYS A 25 -13.70 -3.76 -0.50
N ILE A 26 -14.96 -3.71 -0.87
CA ILE A 26 -15.51 -2.61 -1.65
C ILE A 26 -15.93 -1.53 -0.67
N ASP A 27 -15.25 -0.41 -0.70
CA ASP A 27 -15.73 0.79 -0.02
C ASP A 27 -16.53 1.62 -1.04
N PRO A 28 -17.85 1.71 -0.89
CA PRO A 28 -18.70 2.45 -1.83
C PRO A 28 -18.47 3.98 -1.77
N ILE A 29 -17.74 4.47 -0.79
CA ILE A 29 -17.53 5.90 -0.56
C ILE A 29 -16.30 6.42 -1.31
N THR A 30 -15.28 5.60 -1.50
CA THR A 30 -14.09 5.98 -2.28
C THR A 30 -14.33 5.67 -3.76
N LYS A 31 -14.69 6.69 -4.51
CA LYS A 31 -14.77 6.62 -5.99
C LYS A 31 -13.39 6.61 -6.66
N ASP A 32 -12.34 6.75 -5.90
CA ASP A 32 -10.97 6.74 -6.40
C ASP A 32 -10.54 5.30 -6.68
N ILE A 33 -9.70 5.15 -7.68
CA ILE A 33 -9.29 3.90 -8.33
C ILE A 33 -8.38 3.09 -7.37
N GLY A 34 -8.80 2.94 -6.14
CA GLY A 34 -8.15 2.13 -5.13
C GLY A 34 -8.84 0.78 -4.97
N MET A 35 -8.07 -0.27 -5.00
CA MET A 35 -8.55 -1.59 -4.65
C MET A 35 -8.11 -1.93 -3.24
N GLN A 36 -9.07 -2.28 -2.41
CA GLN A 36 -8.81 -2.64 -1.01
C GLN A 36 -9.15 -4.11 -0.79
N PHE A 37 -8.27 -4.80 -0.09
CA PHE A 37 -8.38 -6.21 0.27
C PHE A 37 -8.15 -6.36 1.76
N ARG A 38 -8.69 -7.41 2.34
CA ARG A 38 -8.44 -7.79 3.71
C ARG A 38 -8.31 -9.30 3.87
N ASN A 39 -7.62 -9.74 4.91
CA ASN A 39 -7.67 -11.15 5.31
C ASN A 39 -9.02 -11.50 5.96
N ALA A 40 -9.27 -12.79 6.19
CA ALA A 40 -10.53 -13.26 6.75
C ALA A 40 -10.81 -12.71 8.16
N GLU A 41 -9.77 -12.51 8.96
CA GLU A 41 -9.85 -12.01 10.33
C GLU A 41 -9.99 -10.49 10.42
N ASP A 42 -9.93 -9.78 9.28
CA ASP A 42 -9.96 -8.30 9.21
C ASP A 42 -8.85 -7.60 10.02
N THR A 43 -7.69 -8.22 10.10
CA THR A 43 -6.52 -7.72 10.84
C THR A 43 -5.39 -7.21 9.95
N ILE A 44 -5.39 -7.62 8.67
CA ILE A 44 -4.41 -7.21 7.67
C ILE A 44 -5.17 -6.65 6.48
N HIS A 45 -4.82 -5.43 6.10
CA HIS A 45 -5.38 -4.73 4.96
C HIS A 45 -4.31 -4.47 3.92
N LEU A 46 -4.67 -4.65 2.67
CA LEU A 46 -3.84 -4.35 1.52
C LEU A 46 -4.61 -3.43 0.59
N ALA A 47 -4.03 -2.32 0.23
CA ALA A 47 -4.60 -1.40 -0.75
C ALA A 47 -3.62 -1.16 -1.88
N VAL A 48 -4.13 -1.04 -3.09
CA VAL A 48 -3.37 -0.68 -4.29
C VAL A 48 -4.09 0.47 -4.98
N TYR A 49 -3.41 1.58 -5.11
CA TYR A 49 -3.90 2.78 -5.76
C TYR A 49 -3.12 3.05 -7.03
N ASP A 50 -3.81 3.56 -8.03
CA ASP A 50 -3.23 4.05 -9.28
C ASP A 50 -3.71 5.48 -9.48
N ASP A 51 -2.88 6.42 -9.05
CA ASP A 51 -3.20 7.83 -9.00
C ASP A 51 -2.58 8.60 -10.15
N VAL A 52 -3.32 9.59 -10.64
CA VAL A 52 -2.87 10.54 -11.65
C VAL A 52 -2.97 11.94 -11.06
N TYR A 53 -1.85 12.62 -10.96
CA TYR A 53 -1.78 13.99 -10.45
C TYR A 53 -1.87 15.02 -11.59
N GLU A 54 -2.42 16.18 -11.29
CA GLU A 54 -2.60 17.25 -12.29
C GLU A 54 -1.30 18.02 -12.59
N GLU A 55 -0.34 17.99 -11.67
CA GLU A 55 0.91 18.74 -11.73
C GLU A 55 2.15 17.84 -11.64
N ASP A 56 3.29 18.39 -12.10
CA ASP A 56 4.59 17.69 -12.18
C ASP A 56 5.38 17.72 -10.86
N ASP A 57 4.69 17.85 -9.74
CA ASP A 57 5.31 17.95 -8.42
C ASP A 57 5.78 16.59 -7.87
N ASP A 58 6.69 16.65 -6.91
CA ASP A 58 7.20 15.45 -6.26
C ASP A 58 6.30 15.01 -5.10
N TYR A 59 5.08 14.60 -5.42
CA TYR A 59 4.08 14.19 -4.43
C TYR A 59 4.57 13.10 -3.48
N ILE A 60 5.42 12.20 -3.95
CA ILE A 60 5.99 11.15 -3.10
C ILE A 60 6.78 11.76 -1.93
N LYS A 61 7.57 12.78 -2.21
CA LYS A 61 8.28 13.48 -1.13
C LYS A 61 7.34 14.23 -0.21
N GLU A 62 6.34 14.90 -0.77
CA GLU A 62 5.35 15.64 0.01
C GLU A 62 4.57 14.71 0.94
N ASP A 63 4.13 13.56 0.46
CA ASP A 63 3.43 12.55 1.25
C ASP A 63 4.30 12.02 2.40
N ILE A 64 5.58 11.77 2.14
CA ILE A 64 6.51 11.31 3.18
C ILE A 64 6.80 12.41 4.20
N GLU A 65 6.99 13.65 3.76
CA GLU A 65 7.15 14.79 4.66
C GLU A 65 5.90 15.02 5.52
N PHE A 66 4.70 14.87 4.93
CA PHE A 66 3.46 14.92 5.69
C PHE A 66 3.44 13.85 6.80
N ILE A 67 3.77 12.60 6.48
CA ILE A 67 3.84 11.52 7.48
C ILE A 67 4.85 11.85 8.58
N ARG A 68 5.98 12.45 8.23
CA ARG A 68 7.04 12.82 9.18
C ARG A 68 6.64 13.96 10.12
N GLU A 69 5.96 14.97 9.60
CA GLU A 69 5.63 16.20 10.34
C GLU A 69 4.30 16.11 11.08
N ASP A 70 3.39 15.26 10.63
CA ASP A 70 2.09 15.08 11.26
C ASP A 70 2.23 14.44 12.65
N GLY A 71 1.66 15.08 13.66
CA GLY A 71 1.71 14.63 15.04
C GLY A 71 1.03 13.29 15.34
N PHE A 72 0.26 12.75 14.39
CA PHE A 72 -0.45 11.47 14.52
C PHE A 72 0.37 10.26 14.05
N TYR A 73 1.52 10.48 13.41
CA TYR A 73 2.35 9.42 12.87
C TYR A 73 3.75 9.42 13.49
N ASP A 74 4.27 8.22 13.70
CA ASP A 74 5.68 7.98 13.98
C ASP A 74 6.30 7.26 12.79
N LEU A 75 7.22 7.90 12.08
CA LEU A 75 7.99 7.26 11.03
C LEU A 75 8.99 6.28 11.66
N MET A 76 8.79 4.98 11.39
CA MET A 76 9.58 3.89 11.98
C MET A 76 10.75 3.50 11.10
N GLU A 77 10.54 3.42 9.80
CA GLU A 77 11.55 3.08 8.80
C GLU A 77 11.35 3.93 7.54
N GLY A 78 12.44 4.34 6.94
CA GLY A 78 12.43 5.07 5.68
C GLY A 78 12.58 6.58 5.82
N PRO A 79 12.43 7.32 4.72
CA PRO A 79 12.19 6.77 3.38
C PRO A 79 13.37 5.93 2.87
N PHE A 80 13.07 4.86 2.15
CA PHE A 80 14.06 4.01 1.49
C PHE A 80 13.73 3.85 0.00
N GLU A 81 14.76 3.74 -0.83
CA GLU A 81 14.58 3.56 -2.27
C GLU A 81 14.02 2.16 -2.57
N ILE A 82 13.05 2.09 -3.49
CA ILE A 82 12.47 0.86 -4.01
C ILE A 82 12.45 0.88 -5.52
N GLU A 83 12.46 -0.31 -6.10
CA GLU A 83 12.25 -0.50 -7.53
C GLU A 83 11.42 -1.76 -7.77
N ARG A 84 10.38 -1.65 -8.60
CA ARG A 84 9.56 -2.77 -9.08
C ARG A 84 9.22 -2.58 -10.54
N CYS A 85 9.43 -3.61 -11.35
CA CYS A 85 9.14 -3.58 -12.79
C CYS A 85 9.81 -2.39 -13.51
N GLY A 86 11.02 -2.00 -13.07
CA GLY A 86 11.72 -0.83 -13.60
C GLY A 86 11.16 0.52 -13.12
N LYS A 87 10.14 0.53 -12.26
CA LYS A 87 9.58 1.74 -11.67
C LYS A 87 10.28 2.04 -10.34
N LYS A 88 10.91 3.19 -10.28
CA LYS A 88 11.58 3.68 -9.07
C LYS A 88 10.58 4.39 -8.17
N GLY A 89 10.86 4.36 -6.89
CA GLY A 89 10.02 5.03 -5.91
C GLY A 89 10.64 5.05 -4.54
N LEU A 90 9.84 5.39 -3.55
CA LEU A 90 10.20 5.41 -2.15
C LEU A 90 9.24 4.56 -1.33
N GLY A 91 9.76 3.95 -0.27
CA GLY A 91 8.96 3.24 0.71
C GLY A 91 9.19 3.80 2.11
N CYS A 92 8.20 3.66 2.95
CA CYS A 92 8.31 3.99 4.36
C CYS A 92 7.40 3.09 5.20
N VAL A 93 7.71 2.97 6.46
CA VAL A 93 6.88 2.30 7.46
C VAL A 93 6.64 3.26 8.61
N TYR A 94 5.40 3.41 9.01
CA TYR A 94 5.02 4.27 10.11
C TYR A 94 3.97 3.62 11.00
N ARG A 95 3.80 4.17 12.16
CA ARG A 95 2.81 3.78 13.15
C ARG A 95 1.91 4.97 13.45
N THR A 96 0.61 4.76 13.54
CA THR A 96 -0.29 5.78 14.07
C THR A 96 -0.16 5.85 15.58
N LYS A 97 -0.34 7.02 16.14
CA LYS A 97 -0.36 7.27 17.59
C LYS A 97 -1.51 8.20 17.97
N GLY A 98 -2.02 8.01 19.18
CA GLY A 98 -3.05 8.91 19.73
C GLY A 98 -4.44 8.72 19.12
N HIS A 99 -4.68 7.69 18.33
CA HIS A 99 -5.98 7.31 17.80
C HIS A 99 -6.61 6.19 18.64
N GLN A 100 -7.93 6.07 18.55
CA GLN A 100 -8.67 4.95 19.13
C GLN A 100 -8.22 3.61 18.57
N PHE A 101 -7.74 3.60 17.30
CA PHE A 101 -7.16 2.44 16.63
C PHE A 101 -5.72 2.77 16.27
N GLU A 102 -4.78 2.00 16.80
CA GLU A 102 -3.39 2.07 16.41
C GLU A 102 -3.06 0.98 15.39
N PHE A 103 -2.29 1.33 14.37
CA PHE A 103 -1.85 0.38 13.36
C PHE A 103 -0.45 0.71 12.85
N TYR A 104 0.25 -0.32 12.38
CA TYR A 104 1.42 -0.17 11.53
C TYR A 104 0.99 -0.12 10.07
N GLU A 105 1.62 0.74 9.30
CA GLU A 105 1.38 0.85 7.87
C GLU A 105 2.70 0.96 7.12
N ALA A 106 2.87 0.11 6.10
CA ALA A 106 3.94 0.23 5.12
C ALA A 106 3.35 0.79 3.82
N ARG A 107 3.96 1.84 3.28
CA ARG A 107 3.60 2.42 1.98
C ARG A 107 4.77 2.35 1.02
N PHE A 108 4.46 2.00 -0.22
CA PHE A 108 5.40 1.90 -1.32
C PHE A 108 4.88 2.70 -2.50
N PHE A 109 5.47 3.85 -2.71
CA PHE A 109 5.13 4.76 -3.79
C PHE A 109 6.02 4.49 -5.00
N HIS A 110 5.44 4.16 -6.16
CA HIS A 110 6.17 3.91 -7.40
C HIS A 110 5.81 4.95 -8.44
N ARG A 111 6.81 5.59 -9.03
CA ARG A 111 6.61 6.55 -10.12
C ARG A 111 6.30 5.80 -11.41
N GLY A 112 5.25 6.21 -12.11
CA GLY A 112 4.97 5.78 -13.47
C GLY A 112 5.98 6.32 -14.49
N THR A 113 5.92 5.79 -15.70
CA THR A 113 6.74 6.30 -16.82
C THR A 113 6.19 7.59 -17.43
N SER A 114 4.88 7.78 -17.40
CA SER A 114 4.27 9.06 -17.72
C SER A 114 4.38 9.99 -16.52
N GLN A 115 4.65 11.24 -16.77
CA GLN A 115 4.58 12.28 -15.75
C GLN A 115 3.22 12.22 -15.07
N ASN A 116 3.18 12.54 -13.81
CA ASN A 116 1.97 12.64 -12.99
C ASN A 116 1.28 11.30 -12.67
N ARG A 117 1.92 10.16 -12.88
CA ARG A 117 1.34 8.86 -12.50
C ARG A 117 2.14 8.20 -11.40
N GLU A 118 1.42 7.69 -10.43
CA GLU A 118 1.96 6.99 -9.27
C GLU A 118 1.15 5.73 -8.96
N THR A 119 1.83 4.66 -8.59
CA THR A 119 1.21 3.48 -7.99
C THR A 119 1.61 3.39 -6.53
N ASP A 120 0.62 3.42 -5.65
CA ASP A 120 0.80 3.31 -4.21
C ASP A 120 0.30 1.95 -3.72
N ILE A 121 1.15 1.24 -3.01
CA ILE A 121 0.84 -0.03 -2.35
C ILE A 121 0.90 0.19 -0.85
N VAL A 122 -0.21 -0.04 -0.17
CA VAL A 122 -0.34 0.19 1.27
C VAL A 122 -0.67 -1.12 1.98
N ILE A 123 0.08 -1.45 3.01
CA ILE A 123 -0.14 -2.61 3.87
C ILE A 123 -0.36 -2.11 5.29
N SER A 124 -1.52 -2.36 5.86
CA SER A 124 -1.88 -1.93 7.21
C SER A 124 -2.21 -3.13 8.10
N THR A 125 -1.81 -3.06 9.36
CA THR A 125 -2.15 -4.07 10.36
C THR A 125 -2.47 -3.43 11.69
N ASP A 126 -3.46 -3.97 12.40
CA ASP A 126 -3.73 -3.57 13.77
C ASP A 126 -2.59 -3.97 14.71
N ILE A 127 -2.30 -3.15 15.69
CA ILE A 127 -1.29 -3.39 16.74
C ILE A 127 -1.90 -3.48 18.14
N GLY A 128 -3.22 -3.63 18.24
CA GLY A 128 -3.90 -3.83 19.52
C GLY A 128 -3.39 -5.08 20.29
N GLU A 129 -3.80 -5.22 21.53
CA GLU A 129 -3.37 -6.32 22.42
C GLU A 129 -3.64 -7.71 21.82
N SER A 130 -4.69 -7.86 21.03
CA SER A 130 -5.07 -9.09 20.35
C SER A 130 -4.30 -9.34 19.05
N SER A 131 -3.56 -8.37 18.55
CA SER A 131 -2.81 -8.54 17.30
C SER A 131 -1.63 -9.50 17.48
N PRO A 132 -1.45 -10.48 16.58
CA PRO A 132 -0.25 -11.31 16.56
C PRO A 132 1.00 -10.53 16.14
N ILE A 133 0.82 -9.35 15.54
CA ILE A 133 1.89 -8.53 14.99
C ILE A 133 2.30 -7.52 16.06
N LYS A 134 3.49 -7.70 16.60
CA LYS A 134 4.03 -6.87 17.69
C LYS A 134 5.18 -5.96 17.25
N SER A 135 5.56 -5.99 15.97
CA SER A 135 6.70 -5.26 15.45
C SER A 135 6.54 -4.94 13.97
N VAL A 136 6.97 -3.79 13.55
CA VAL A 136 7.06 -3.35 12.14
C VAL A 136 7.72 -4.38 11.23
N LYS A 137 8.72 -5.09 11.73
CA LYS A 137 9.47 -6.11 11.00
C LYS A 137 8.57 -7.20 10.40
N TYR A 138 7.47 -7.52 11.05
CA TYR A 138 6.55 -8.56 10.59
C TYR A 138 5.68 -8.14 9.40
N LEU A 139 5.53 -6.86 9.11
CA LEU A 139 4.77 -6.41 7.93
C LEU A 139 5.28 -7.03 6.63
N PHE A 140 6.60 -7.14 6.51
CA PHE A 140 7.24 -7.69 5.32
C PHE A 140 7.30 -9.22 5.30
N ASP A 141 7.14 -9.85 6.46
CA ASP A 141 7.23 -11.31 6.62
C ASP A 141 5.84 -11.99 6.63
N ILE A 142 4.76 -11.22 6.47
CA ILE A 142 3.42 -11.75 6.38
C ILE A 142 3.31 -12.69 5.17
N PRO A 143 2.94 -13.97 5.36
CA PRO A 143 2.73 -14.90 4.26
C PRO A 143 1.71 -14.35 3.25
N GLY A 144 2.01 -14.48 1.97
CA GLY A 144 1.19 -13.94 0.89
C GLY A 144 1.53 -12.49 0.53
N ILE A 145 1.76 -11.60 1.50
CA ILE A 145 2.18 -10.22 1.22
C ILE A 145 3.55 -10.19 0.54
N LYS A 146 4.50 -10.96 1.05
CA LYS A 146 5.82 -11.08 0.45
C LYS A 146 5.77 -11.58 -1.01
N GLU A 147 4.94 -12.58 -1.27
CA GLU A 147 4.74 -13.10 -2.63
C GLU A 147 4.00 -12.10 -3.51
N PHE A 148 3.00 -11.41 -2.99
CA PHE A 148 2.30 -10.33 -3.69
C PHE A 148 3.27 -9.24 -4.12
N LEU A 149 4.10 -8.73 -3.22
CA LEU A 149 5.08 -7.69 -3.53
C LEU A 149 6.12 -8.10 -4.59
N LYS A 150 6.42 -9.40 -4.70
CA LYS A 150 7.32 -9.91 -5.73
C LYS A 150 6.66 -10.06 -7.10
N LYS A 151 5.36 -10.33 -7.12
CA LYS A 151 4.63 -10.71 -8.34
C LYS A 151 3.81 -9.58 -8.95
N ILE A 152 3.58 -8.49 -8.23
CA ILE A 152 2.86 -7.35 -8.79
C ILE A 152 3.60 -6.78 -10.01
N VAL A 153 2.87 -6.55 -11.08
CA VAL A 153 3.38 -5.96 -12.32
C VAL A 153 2.77 -4.58 -12.49
N ILE A 154 3.65 -3.59 -12.64
CA ILE A 154 3.27 -2.19 -12.87
C ILE A 154 3.65 -1.84 -14.30
N HIS A 155 2.67 -1.61 -15.13
CA HIS A 155 2.87 -1.33 -16.57
C HIS A 155 3.15 0.14 -16.87
N SER A 156 2.98 1.00 -15.95
CA SER A 156 3.22 2.47 -16.00
C SER A 156 2.04 3.34 -15.78
#